data_642089d583d6f1278bbbc677dc26da5a
#
_entry.id   642089d583d6f1278bbbc677dc26da5a
#
_cell.length_a   1.000
_cell.length_b   1.000
_cell.length_c   1.000
_cell.angle_alpha   90.00
_cell.angle_beta   90.00
_cell.angle_gamma   90.00
#
_symmetry.space_group_name_H-M   'P 1'
#
loop_
_entity.id
_entity.type
_entity.pdbx_description
1 polymer ?
#
loop_
_entity_poly.entity_id
_entity_poly.type
_entity_poly.pdbx_seq_one_letter_code
_entity_poly.pdbx_strand_id
1 'polypeptide(L)'
;ELEQAFERPGERYNKRYFIRNYHPVIRQAEISDGLICRDIVTRAFCGCHSCFTCTSGCLKDTISKFLEASEPETMRGIIVNSDGTDIGYAAGIIQGDTFVFLFKKNCRGYRGLDEYLQTELLKELPEHVRIINYTEDMGIEGLRNYKRRLASYDLKPRYQVTVERMG
;
A
#
# COMPACT_ATOMS: atom_id res chain seq x y z
N GLU A 1 -8.38 -9.80 -15.18
CA GLU A 1 -9.27 -10.61 -14.30
C GLU A 1 -9.06 -10.32 -12.80
N LEU A 2 -7.81 -10.06 -12.33
CA LEU A 2 -7.56 -9.66 -10.92
C LEU A 2 -8.30 -8.36 -10.57
N GLU A 3 -8.36 -7.41 -11.48
CA GLU A 3 -8.99 -6.10 -11.28
C GLU A 3 -10.49 -6.23 -10.95
N GLN A 4 -11.23 -7.11 -11.63
CA GLN A 4 -12.66 -7.30 -11.42
C GLN A 4 -12.98 -7.98 -10.08
N ALA A 5 -12.06 -8.80 -9.58
CA ALA A 5 -12.22 -9.53 -8.32
C ALA A 5 -12.25 -8.60 -7.10
N PHE A 6 -11.66 -7.40 -7.19
CA PHE A 6 -11.51 -6.48 -6.07
C PHE A 6 -12.50 -5.30 -6.07
N GLU A 7 -13.37 -5.17 -7.09
CA GLU A 7 -14.31 -4.06 -7.18
C GLU A 7 -15.71 -4.44 -6.72
N ARG A 8 -16.02 -4.20 -5.45
CA ARG A 8 -17.41 -4.22 -4.94
C ARG A 8 -18.20 -2.99 -5.41
N PRO A 9 -19.53 -3.04 -5.43
CA PRO A 9 -20.34 -1.88 -5.86
C PRO A 9 -20.02 -0.58 -5.10
N GLY A 10 -19.80 -0.66 -3.78
CA GLY A 10 -19.44 0.51 -2.98
C GLY A 10 -18.05 1.04 -3.26
N GLU A 11 -17.08 0.16 -3.52
CA GLU A 11 -15.71 0.52 -3.88
C GLU A 11 -15.65 1.18 -5.26
N ARG A 12 -16.39 0.65 -6.23
CA ARG A 12 -16.56 1.28 -7.55
C ARG A 12 -17.15 2.69 -7.45
N TYR A 13 -18.13 2.86 -6.58
CA TYR A 13 -18.75 4.17 -6.37
C TYR A 13 -17.74 5.17 -5.79
N ASN A 14 -17.02 4.78 -4.75
CA ASN A 14 -16.01 5.63 -4.11
C ASN A 14 -14.87 5.98 -5.08
N LYS A 15 -14.37 5.01 -5.85
CA LYS A 15 -13.36 5.25 -6.88
C LYS A 15 -13.84 6.23 -7.95
N ARG A 16 -15.06 6.05 -8.48
CA ARG A 16 -15.65 6.99 -9.46
C ARG A 16 -15.85 8.38 -8.88
N TYR A 17 -16.28 8.46 -7.62
CA TYR A 17 -16.41 9.72 -6.91
C TYR A 17 -15.04 10.43 -6.84
N PHE A 18 -13.98 9.69 -6.47
CA PHE A 18 -12.62 10.22 -6.37
C PHE A 18 -12.15 10.77 -7.73
N ILE A 19 -12.23 9.99 -8.79
CA ILE A 19 -11.80 10.40 -10.13
C ILE A 19 -12.51 11.69 -10.56
N ARG A 20 -13.83 11.77 -10.37
CA ARG A 20 -14.64 12.91 -10.79
C ARG A 20 -14.32 14.20 -10.04
N ASN A 21 -14.02 14.11 -8.75
CA ASN A 21 -13.90 15.29 -7.89
C ASN A 21 -12.47 15.76 -7.70
N TYR A 22 -11.49 14.89 -7.90
CA TYR A 22 -10.08 15.19 -7.58
C TYR A 22 -9.13 15.09 -8.77
N HIS A 23 -9.63 14.71 -9.95
CA HIS A 23 -8.86 14.67 -11.21
C HIS A 23 -7.46 14.06 -11.04
N PRO A 24 -7.33 12.84 -10.49
CA PRO A 24 -6.04 12.29 -10.13
C PRO A 24 -5.15 12.03 -11.34
N VAL A 25 -3.86 12.26 -11.14
CA VAL A 25 -2.79 11.83 -12.03
C VAL A 25 -1.96 10.78 -11.32
N ILE A 26 -1.66 9.68 -12.01
CA ILE A 26 -0.82 8.60 -11.49
C ILE A 26 0.53 8.66 -12.17
N ARG A 27 1.56 8.37 -11.40
CA ARG A 27 2.87 8.01 -11.92
C ARG A 27 3.44 6.81 -11.18
N GLN A 28 4.36 6.11 -11.80
CA GLN A 28 5.12 5.06 -11.14
C GLN A 28 6.00 5.66 -10.04
N ALA A 29 6.14 4.93 -8.95
CA ALA A 29 7.04 5.29 -7.87
C ALA A 29 8.46 4.82 -8.20
N GLU A 30 9.41 5.68 -7.98
CA GLU A 30 10.83 5.44 -8.18
C GLU A 30 11.60 5.39 -6.85
N ILE A 31 12.83 4.90 -6.87
CA ILE A 31 13.71 4.85 -5.69
C ILE A 31 13.89 6.25 -5.08
N SER A 32 13.97 7.28 -5.92
CA SER A 32 14.11 8.68 -5.52
C SER A 32 12.91 9.26 -4.76
N ASP A 33 11.75 8.60 -4.80
CA ASP A 33 10.51 9.09 -4.18
C ASP A 33 10.42 8.91 -2.66
N GLY A 34 11.46 8.42 -2.02
CA GLY A 34 11.49 8.19 -0.58
C GLY A 34 11.06 9.40 0.25
N LEU A 35 11.50 10.61 -0.13
CA LEU A 35 11.12 11.85 0.56
C LEU A 35 9.65 12.21 0.34
N ILE A 36 9.11 11.99 -0.86
CA ILE A 36 7.70 12.22 -1.20
C ILE A 36 6.81 11.28 -0.39
N CYS A 37 7.15 10.00 -0.35
CA CYS A 37 6.43 9.01 0.45
C CYS A 37 6.44 9.35 1.94
N ARG A 38 7.58 9.84 2.47
CA ARG A 38 7.70 10.33 3.87
C ARG A 38 6.78 11.52 4.13
N ASP A 39 6.68 12.47 3.21
CA ASP A 39 5.81 13.63 3.33
C ASP A 39 4.33 13.21 3.33
N ILE A 40 3.92 12.32 2.44
CA ILE A 40 2.57 11.75 2.43
C ILE A 40 2.23 11.09 3.77
N VAL A 41 3.14 10.27 4.33
CA VAL A 41 2.94 9.65 5.65
C VAL A 41 2.80 10.70 6.74
N THR A 42 3.59 11.78 6.68
CA THR A 42 3.53 12.88 7.63
C THR A 42 2.17 13.55 7.63
N ARG A 43 1.65 13.90 6.46
CA ARG A 43 0.34 14.53 6.30
C ARG A 43 -0.83 13.59 6.62
N ALA A 44 -0.68 12.29 6.36
CA ALA A 44 -1.72 11.29 6.60
C ALA A 44 -1.93 10.95 8.08
N PHE A 45 -0.82 10.87 8.85
CA PHE A 45 -0.84 10.28 10.19
C PHE A 45 -0.34 11.19 11.30
N CYS A 46 0.51 12.13 10.96
CA CYS A 46 1.13 12.96 11.97
C CYS A 46 0.31 14.24 12.22
N GLY A 47 -0.79 14.13 12.99
CA GLY A 47 -1.17 15.22 13.88
C GLY A 47 -0.15 15.42 15.02
N CYS A 48 0.91 14.63 15.05
CA CYS A 48 2.01 14.71 16.00
C CYS A 48 3.04 15.70 15.50
N HIS A 49 3.07 16.88 16.06
CA HIS A 49 4.14 17.86 15.84
C HIS A 49 5.52 17.40 16.34
N SER A 50 5.62 16.22 16.96
CA SER A 50 6.89 15.62 17.38
C SER A 50 6.90 14.10 17.16
N CYS A 51 7.63 13.64 16.14
CA CYS A 51 7.89 12.22 15.88
C CYS A 51 8.82 11.54 16.91
N PHE A 52 9.10 12.17 18.03
CA PHE A 52 9.98 11.62 19.07
C PHE A 52 9.33 10.52 19.91
N THR A 53 8.03 10.28 19.78
CA THR A 53 7.30 9.26 20.55
C THR A 53 6.97 7.98 19.77
N CYS A 54 7.31 7.89 18.49
CA CYS A 54 7.23 6.63 17.74
C CYS A 54 8.38 5.73 18.14
N THR A 55 8.18 4.90 19.15
CA THR A 55 9.19 3.95 19.68
C THR A 55 9.41 2.72 18.79
N SER A 56 8.62 2.52 17.75
CA SER A 56 8.79 1.44 16.77
C SER A 56 9.02 2.05 15.40
N GLY A 57 10.22 1.91 14.86
CA GLY A 57 10.70 2.37 13.57
C GLY A 57 9.71 3.19 12.74
N CYS A 58 9.97 4.47 12.58
CA CYS A 58 9.03 5.37 11.93
C CYS A 58 8.68 4.84 10.54
N LEU A 59 7.41 4.65 10.22
CA LEU A 59 6.93 4.24 8.90
C LEU A 59 7.51 5.09 7.76
N LYS A 60 7.90 6.34 8.06
CA LYS A 60 8.58 7.24 7.14
C LYS A 60 9.94 6.71 6.70
N ASP A 61 10.72 6.21 7.63
CA ASP A 61 12.06 5.69 7.33
C ASP A 61 11.97 4.29 6.72
N THR A 62 10.94 3.53 7.06
CA THR A 62 10.72 2.20 6.50
C THR A 62 10.45 2.25 5.00
N ILE A 63 9.61 3.18 4.53
CA ILE A 63 9.34 3.29 3.09
C ILE A 63 10.56 3.77 2.31
N SER A 64 11.32 4.75 2.83
CA SER A 64 12.55 5.20 2.16
C SER A 64 13.56 4.07 2.02
N LYS A 65 13.83 3.34 3.11
CA LYS A 65 14.73 2.19 3.09
C LYS A 65 14.24 1.06 2.18
N PHE A 66 12.93 0.85 2.13
CA PHE A 66 12.35 -0.14 1.21
C PHE A 66 12.62 0.25 -0.24
N LEU A 67 12.35 1.49 -0.63
CA LEU A 67 12.59 1.96 -1.99
C LEU A 67 14.09 1.87 -2.36
N GLU A 68 14.98 2.30 -1.46
CA GLU A 68 16.43 2.24 -1.64
C GLU A 68 16.96 0.80 -1.78
N ALA A 69 16.34 -0.16 -1.09
CA ALA A 69 16.76 -1.57 -1.10
C ALA A 69 16.06 -2.41 -2.17
N SER A 70 15.08 -1.84 -2.88
CA SER A 70 14.28 -2.58 -3.86
C SER A 70 14.95 -2.62 -5.22
N GLU A 71 14.85 -3.76 -5.87
CA GLU A 71 15.26 -3.91 -7.27
C GLU A 71 14.13 -3.40 -8.18
N PRO A 72 14.44 -2.54 -9.18
CA PRO A 72 13.42 -1.95 -10.07
C PRO A 72 12.56 -2.99 -10.79
N GLU A 73 13.13 -4.15 -11.11
CA GLU A 73 12.42 -5.21 -11.82
C GLU A 73 11.33 -5.86 -10.97
N THR A 74 11.53 -5.93 -9.66
CA THR A 74 10.62 -6.61 -8.72
C THR A 74 9.68 -5.63 -8.02
N MET A 75 10.10 -4.38 -7.83
CA MET A 75 9.26 -3.36 -7.21
C MET A 75 8.12 -2.92 -8.15
N ARG A 76 6.94 -2.77 -7.57
CA ARG A 76 5.82 -2.04 -8.20
C ARG A 76 5.26 -1.05 -7.20
N GLY A 77 5.14 0.18 -7.64
CA GLY A 77 4.60 1.24 -6.81
C GLY A 77 4.03 2.37 -7.66
N ILE A 78 3.04 3.05 -7.10
CA ILE A 78 2.41 4.23 -7.71
C ILE A 78 2.32 5.37 -6.70
N ILE A 79 2.37 6.59 -7.21
CA ILE A 79 2.06 7.82 -6.48
C ILE A 79 0.89 8.49 -7.18
N VAL A 80 -0.06 8.97 -6.38
CA VAL A 80 -1.24 9.70 -6.87
C VAL A 80 -1.10 11.16 -6.52
N ASN A 81 -1.21 12.00 -7.55
CA ASN A 81 -1.24 13.45 -7.45
C ASN A 81 -2.66 13.97 -7.72
N SER A 82 -3.07 15.00 -7.00
CA SER A 82 -4.28 15.78 -7.27
C SER A 82 -3.95 17.25 -7.10
N ASP A 83 -4.30 18.06 -8.11
CA ASP A 83 -4.07 19.50 -8.12
C ASP A 83 -2.62 19.91 -7.78
N GLY A 84 -1.64 19.18 -8.32
CA GLY A 84 -0.22 19.45 -8.09
C GLY A 84 0.34 18.94 -6.77
N THR A 85 -0.47 18.25 -5.96
CA THR A 85 -0.06 17.71 -4.65
C THR A 85 -0.06 16.18 -4.67
N ASP A 86 1.03 15.56 -4.23
CA ASP A 86 1.09 14.11 -4.04
C ASP A 86 0.32 13.73 -2.78
N ILE A 87 -0.77 12.97 -2.93
CA ILE A 87 -1.76 12.72 -1.87
C ILE A 87 -1.81 11.28 -1.38
N GLY A 88 -1.17 10.36 -2.08
CA GLY A 88 -1.14 8.96 -1.68
C GLY A 88 -0.15 8.14 -2.47
N TYR A 89 0.26 7.00 -1.90
CA TYR A 89 1.10 6.02 -2.59
C TYR A 89 0.71 4.60 -2.18
N ALA A 90 1.00 3.66 -3.07
CA ALA A 90 0.94 2.24 -2.80
C ALA A 90 2.14 1.54 -3.44
N ALA A 91 2.73 0.56 -2.75
CA ALA A 91 3.90 -0.16 -3.24
C ALA A 91 3.99 -1.58 -2.67
N GLY A 92 4.70 -2.43 -3.39
CA GLY A 92 5.02 -3.79 -3.01
C GLY A 92 6.08 -4.41 -3.92
N ILE A 93 6.34 -5.68 -3.75
CA ILE A 93 7.32 -6.45 -4.52
C ILE A 93 6.70 -7.69 -5.16
N ILE A 94 7.21 -8.06 -6.32
CA ILE A 94 6.87 -9.31 -7.01
C ILE A 94 7.87 -10.38 -6.60
N GLN A 95 7.35 -11.52 -6.16
CA GLN A 95 8.11 -12.72 -5.83
C GLN A 95 7.49 -13.91 -6.58
N GLY A 96 8.09 -14.29 -7.70
CA GLY A 96 7.52 -15.29 -8.59
C GLY A 96 6.17 -14.84 -9.16
N ASP A 97 5.10 -15.60 -8.91
CA ASP A 97 3.74 -15.29 -9.32
C ASP A 97 2.93 -14.50 -8.26
N THR A 98 3.58 -14.07 -7.19
CA THR A 98 2.95 -13.43 -6.05
C THR A 98 3.39 -11.98 -5.94
N PHE A 99 2.44 -11.05 -5.84
CA PHE A 99 2.69 -9.67 -5.43
C PHE A 99 2.47 -9.51 -3.93
N VAL A 100 3.51 -9.13 -3.22
CA VAL A 100 3.45 -8.82 -1.79
C VAL A 100 3.15 -7.33 -1.62
N PHE A 101 1.91 -7.04 -1.22
CA PHE A 101 1.43 -5.67 -1.00
C PHE A 101 1.93 -5.15 0.35
N LEU A 102 2.91 -4.26 0.36
CA LEU A 102 3.60 -3.83 1.57
C LEU A 102 3.11 -2.50 2.12
N PHE A 103 2.88 -1.53 1.25
CA PHE A 103 2.56 -0.17 1.65
C PHE A 103 1.35 0.36 0.88
N LYS A 104 0.44 1.00 1.62
CA LYS A 104 -0.60 1.87 1.08
C LYS A 104 -0.84 2.98 2.10
N LYS A 105 -0.58 4.22 1.72
CA LYS A 105 -0.79 5.40 2.55
C LYS A 105 -1.38 6.52 1.73
N ASN A 106 -2.31 7.23 2.34
CA ASN A 106 -3.04 8.31 1.69
C ASN A 106 -3.38 9.42 2.68
N CYS A 107 -3.37 10.65 2.21
CA CYS A 107 -3.82 11.82 2.95
C CYS A 107 -5.31 11.72 3.27
N ARG A 108 -5.70 12.25 4.43
CA ARG A 108 -7.10 12.31 4.84
C ARG A 108 -7.88 13.32 3.99
N GLY A 109 -9.19 13.15 3.92
CA GLY A 109 -10.09 14.07 3.21
C GLY A 109 -10.40 13.70 1.77
N TYR A 110 -9.68 12.76 1.18
CA TYR A 110 -9.89 12.31 -0.20
C TYR A 110 -10.72 11.02 -0.24
N ARG A 111 -12.04 11.16 -0.28
CA ARG A 111 -12.94 9.99 -0.35
C ARG A 111 -12.69 9.21 -1.62
N GLY A 112 -12.46 7.89 -1.47
CA GLY A 112 -12.23 6.96 -2.59
C GLY A 112 -10.77 6.82 -3.02
N LEU A 113 -9.85 7.58 -2.42
CA LEU A 113 -8.41 7.48 -2.73
C LEU A 113 -7.83 6.12 -2.35
N ASP A 114 -8.30 5.51 -1.26
CA ASP A 114 -7.83 4.21 -0.80
C ASP A 114 -8.14 3.11 -1.83
N GLU A 115 -9.38 3.07 -2.31
CA GLU A 115 -9.83 2.14 -3.34
C GLU A 115 -9.16 2.43 -4.69
N TYR A 116 -8.95 3.70 -5.00
CA TYR A 116 -8.28 4.11 -6.22
C TYR A 116 -6.83 3.63 -6.26
N LEU A 117 -6.05 3.93 -5.20
CA LEU A 117 -4.66 3.46 -5.07
C LEU A 117 -4.54 1.94 -5.23
N GLN A 118 -5.40 1.20 -4.57
CA GLN A 118 -5.35 -0.25 -4.64
C GLN A 118 -5.64 -0.76 -6.06
N THR A 119 -6.71 -0.27 -6.67
CA THR A 119 -7.11 -0.72 -8.01
C THR A 119 -6.06 -0.34 -9.06
N GLU A 120 -5.53 0.87 -9.00
CA GLU A 120 -4.57 1.33 -10.01
C GLU A 120 -3.22 0.61 -9.86
N LEU A 121 -2.74 0.35 -8.63
CA LEU A 121 -1.53 -0.45 -8.45
C LEU A 121 -1.68 -1.88 -9.01
N LEU A 122 -2.85 -2.50 -8.82
CA LEU A 122 -3.09 -3.85 -9.35
C LEU A 122 -3.08 -3.93 -10.88
N LYS A 123 -3.38 -2.83 -11.58
CA LYS A 123 -3.29 -2.76 -13.05
C LYS A 123 -1.85 -2.73 -13.56
N GLU A 124 -0.92 -2.23 -12.74
CA GLU A 124 0.50 -2.18 -13.08
C GLU A 124 1.21 -3.54 -12.92
N LEU A 125 0.50 -4.56 -12.41
CA LEU A 125 1.09 -5.88 -12.22
C LEU A 125 1.15 -6.65 -13.54
N PRO A 126 2.29 -7.33 -13.81
CA PRO A 126 2.43 -8.17 -15.00
C PRO A 126 1.46 -9.35 -14.97
N GLU A 127 1.11 -9.86 -16.15
CA GLU A 127 0.12 -10.93 -16.33
C GLU A 127 0.46 -12.24 -15.61
N HIS A 128 1.73 -12.50 -15.35
CA HIS A 128 2.15 -13.72 -14.64
C HIS A 128 1.84 -13.68 -13.14
N VAL A 129 1.55 -12.50 -12.57
CA VAL A 129 1.16 -12.36 -11.16
C VAL A 129 -0.27 -12.87 -11.00
N ARG A 130 -0.45 -13.90 -10.17
CA ARG A 130 -1.74 -14.55 -9.90
C ARG A 130 -2.21 -14.42 -8.47
N ILE A 131 -1.31 -14.12 -7.55
CA ILE A 131 -1.57 -14.07 -6.11
C ILE A 131 -1.23 -12.68 -5.59
N ILE A 132 -2.12 -12.13 -4.75
CA ILE A 132 -1.86 -10.90 -4.00
C ILE A 132 -1.75 -11.26 -2.53
N ASN A 133 -0.56 -11.09 -1.97
CA ASN A 133 -0.30 -11.27 -0.55
C ASN A 133 -0.44 -9.93 0.18
N TYR A 134 -1.51 -9.76 0.94
CA TYR A 134 -1.76 -8.56 1.75
C TYR A 134 -1.07 -8.58 3.11
N THR A 135 -0.05 -9.41 3.28
CA THR A 135 0.72 -9.53 4.51
C THR A 135 -0.17 -9.91 5.73
N GLU A 136 0.26 -9.62 6.94
CA GLU A 136 -0.44 -9.98 8.16
C GLU A 136 -1.48 -8.94 8.60
N ASP A 137 -2.46 -9.37 9.39
CA ASP A 137 -3.46 -8.48 10.00
C ASP A 137 -3.02 -7.90 11.36
N MET A 138 -1.82 -8.24 11.81
CA MET A 138 -1.21 -7.79 13.08
C MET A 138 -2.11 -8.03 14.32
N GLY A 139 -3.08 -8.96 14.24
CA GLY A 139 -4.06 -9.18 15.29
C GLY A 139 -5.13 -8.10 15.41
N ILE A 140 -5.16 -7.12 14.50
CA ILE A 140 -6.12 -6.01 14.52
C ILE A 140 -7.41 -6.46 13.82
N GLU A 141 -8.51 -6.54 14.59
CA GLU A 141 -9.80 -7.04 14.08
C GLU A 141 -10.31 -6.23 12.88
N GLY A 142 -10.20 -4.90 12.92
CA GLY A 142 -10.61 -4.04 11.80
C GLY A 142 -9.83 -4.34 10.51
N LEU A 143 -8.53 -4.59 10.61
CA LEU A 143 -7.69 -4.95 9.48
C LEU A 143 -8.00 -6.35 8.95
N ARG A 144 -8.26 -7.31 9.87
CA ARG A 144 -8.71 -8.65 9.51
C ARG A 144 -10.04 -8.62 8.77
N ASN A 145 -11.01 -7.85 9.25
CA ASN A 145 -12.31 -7.70 8.64
C ASN A 145 -12.23 -6.99 7.27
N TYR A 146 -11.31 -6.03 7.12
CA TYR A 146 -11.02 -5.43 5.82
C TYR A 146 -10.48 -6.47 4.84
N LYS A 147 -9.46 -7.25 5.22
CA LYS A 147 -8.87 -8.28 4.36
C LYS A 147 -9.86 -9.39 3.99
N ARG A 148 -10.69 -9.83 4.92
CA ARG A 148 -11.77 -10.81 4.66
C ARG A 148 -12.81 -10.32 3.65
N ARG A 149 -12.94 -9.01 3.47
CA ARG A 149 -13.85 -8.43 2.47
C ARG A 149 -13.24 -8.36 1.07
N LEU A 150 -11.93 -8.51 0.94
CA LEU A 150 -11.31 -8.68 -0.37
C LEU A 150 -11.84 -9.98 -0.98
N ALA A 151 -12.01 -10.00 -2.31
CA ALA A 151 -12.54 -11.18 -3.01
C ALA A 151 -11.64 -12.39 -2.75
N SER A 152 -12.10 -13.58 -2.81
CA SER A 152 -11.33 -14.82 -2.76
C SER A 152 -10.05 -14.77 -1.89
N TYR A 153 -10.15 -15.00 -0.60
CA TYR A 153 -9.00 -14.99 0.31
C TYR A 153 -8.70 -16.38 0.85
N ASP A 154 -7.41 -16.63 1.07
CA ASP A 154 -6.90 -17.77 1.82
C ASP A 154 -6.11 -17.25 3.03
N LEU A 155 -6.48 -17.67 4.24
CA LEU A 155 -5.79 -17.31 5.47
C LEU A 155 -4.76 -18.39 5.80
N LYS A 156 -3.48 -18.03 5.65
CA LYS A 156 -2.38 -18.92 6.04
C LYS A 156 -1.86 -18.56 7.42
N PRO A 157 -1.61 -19.55 8.29
CA PRO A 157 -1.00 -19.31 9.58
C PRO A 157 0.43 -18.78 9.40
N ARG A 158 0.82 -17.83 10.24
CA ARG A 158 2.20 -17.37 10.33
C ARG A 158 2.82 -17.92 11.60
N TYR A 159 4.04 -18.45 11.47
CA TYR A 159 4.80 -18.97 12.58
C TYR A 159 5.99 -18.05 12.86
N GLN A 160 6.23 -17.78 14.14
CA GLN A 160 7.47 -17.16 14.59
C GLN A 160 8.40 -18.28 15.09
N VAL A 161 9.59 -18.36 14.50
CA VAL A 161 10.62 -19.32 14.92
C VAL A 161 11.70 -18.56 15.64
N THR A 162 11.97 -18.96 16.91
CA THR A 162 13.09 -18.47 17.68
C THR A 162 14.21 -19.50 17.60
N VAL A 163 15.38 -19.08 17.13
CA VAL A 163 16.57 -19.93 17.09
C VAL A 163 17.44 -19.57 18.28
N GLU A 164 17.54 -20.49 19.24
CA GLU A 164 18.51 -20.37 20.34
C GLU A 164 19.86 -20.92 19.88
N ARG A 165 20.90 -20.11 20.01
CA ARG A 165 22.26 -20.64 19.85
C ARG A 165 22.58 -21.44 21.11
N MET A 166 22.74 -22.75 20.95
CA MET A 166 23.39 -23.56 21.97
C MET A 166 24.85 -23.15 22.02
N GLY A 167 25.28 -22.63 23.16
CA GLY A 167 26.65 -22.24 23.46
C GLY A 167 27.59 -23.43 23.59
#